data_2988c097e5adfc3c36f71df114612715
#
_entry.id   2988c097e5adfc3c36f71df114612715
#
_cell.length_a   1.000
_cell.length_b   1.000
_cell.length_c   1.000
_cell.angle_alpha   90.00
_cell.angle_beta   90.00
_cell.angle_gamma   90.00
#
_symmetry.space_group_name_H-M   'P 1'
#
loop_
_entity.id
_entity.type
_entity.pdbx_description
1 polymer ?
#
loop_
_entity_poly.entity_id
_entity_poly.type
_entity_poly.pdbx_seq_one_letter_code
_entity_poly.pdbx_strand_id
1 'polypeptide(L)'
;KRIPNTHLVMHGSSSVPQEWLKIINNYGGDMGETYGVPVEEIAEGIKNGVRKVNIDTDLRMASTGSVRKHLSENTSNFDPRKFLKEATKGMMEICKARYEVFGCAGQASKIKVISLDDMSQRYASGSLDPQVD
;
A
#
# COMPACT_ATOMS: atom_id res chain seq x y z
N LYS A 1 16.71 18.60 3.72
CA LYS A 1 17.87 19.45 3.95
C LYS A 1 18.39 19.37 5.39
N ARG A 2 17.56 18.96 6.38
CA ARG A 2 17.96 18.87 7.81
C ARG A 2 18.52 17.50 8.17
N ILE A 3 18.18 16.47 7.41
CA ILE A 3 18.59 15.08 7.62
C ILE A 3 19.02 14.47 6.28
N PRO A 4 20.18 14.89 5.74
CA PRO A 4 20.68 14.35 4.47
C PRO A 4 20.91 12.84 4.61
N ASN A 5 20.77 12.11 3.51
CA ASN A 5 20.99 10.67 3.43
C ASN A 5 20.14 9.79 4.36
N THR A 6 19.07 10.33 4.92
CA THR A 6 18.15 9.59 5.79
C THR A 6 16.96 9.07 4.99
N HIS A 7 16.68 7.78 5.10
CA HIS A 7 15.48 7.17 4.53
C HIS A 7 14.30 7.35 5.47
N LEU A 8 13.22 7.96 4.96
CA LEU A 8 12.03 8.21 5.75
C LEU A 8 10.97 7.14 5.52
N VAL A 9 10.23 6.81 6.57
CA VAL A 9 9.05 5.94 6.53
C VAL A 9 7.82 6.80 6.77
N MET A 10 6.84 6.71 5.87
CA MET A 10 5.57 7.41 5.99
C MET A 10 4.53 6.50 6.62
N HIS A 11 4.05 6.86 7.80
CA HIS A 11 2.96 6.22 8.51
C HIS A 11 1.65 7.00 8.33
N GLY A 12 0.51 6.33 8.55
CA GLY A 12 -0.80 6.96 8.40
C GLY A 12 -1.10 7.43 6.96
N SER A 13 -0.52 6.77 5.98
CA SER A 13 -0.49 7.20 4.58
C SER A 13 -1.48 6.46 3.68
N SER A 14 -2.52 5.83 4.24
CA SER A 14 -3.65 5.36 3.45
C SER A 14 -4.38 6.54 2.82
N SER A 15 -4.78 6.40 1.56
CA SER A 15 -5.43 7.47 0.80
C SER A 15 -6.95 7.54 1.00
N VAL A 16 -7.52 6.47 1.55
CA VAL A 16 -8.98 6.32 1.74
C VAL A 16 -9.74 6.58 0.44
N PRO A 17 -9.61 5.69 -0.57
CA PRO A 17 -10.19 5.94 -1.89
C PRO A 17 -11.71 6.10 -1.81
N GLN A 18 -12.22 7.24 -2.22
CA GLN A 18 -13.64 7.60 -2.12
C GLN A 18 -14.54 6.69 -2.96
N GLU A 19 -14.00 6.08 -3.99
CA GLU A 19 -14.70 5.07 -4.78
C GLU A 19 -15.06 3.85 -3.92
N TRP A 20 -14.12 3.34 -3.14
CA TRP A 20 -14.36 2.20 -2.25
C TRP A 20 -15.30 2.54 -1.11
N LEU A 21 -15.26 3.77 -0.58
CA LEU A 21 -16.22 4.24 0.42
C LEU A 21 -17.64 4.21 -0.15
N LYS A 22 -17.83 4.71 -1.37
CA LYS A 22 -19.13 4.65 -2.07
C LYS A 22 -19.58 3.20 -2.31
N ILE A 23 -18.70 2.31 -2.75
CA ILE A 23 -19.01 0.90 -2.96
C ILE A 23 -19.46 0.26 -1.64
N ILE A 24 -18.71 0.45 -0.55
CA ILE A 24 -19.07 -0.10 0.75
C ILE A 24 -20.47 0.35 1.17
N ASN A 25 -20.78 1.64 1.08
CA ASN A 25 -22.07 2.20 1.49
C ASN A 25 -23.22 1.76 0.56
N ASN A 26 -22.99 1.68 -0.74
CA ASN A 26 -24.01 1.22 -1.70
C ASN A 26 -24.41 -0.25 -1.48
N TYR A 27 -23.52 -1.04 -0.89
CA TYR A 27 -23.76 -2.47 -0.64
C TYR A 27 -23.90 -2.79 0.86
N GLY A 28 -24.62 -1.95 1.58
CA GLY A 28 -25.06 -2.18 2.97
C GLY A 28 -24.01 -1.81 4.03
N GLY A 29 -23.03 -1.01 3.69
CA GLY A 29 -22.15 -0.37 4.66
C GLY A 29 -22.71 0.97 5.16
N ASP A 30 -22.12 1.48 6.23
CA ASP A 30 -22.40 2.80 6.80
C ASP A 30 -21.08 3.43 7.27
N MET A 31 -20.20 3.68 6.30
CA MET A 31 -18.97 4.41 6.58
C MET A 31 -19.23 5.91 6.54
N GLY A 32 -18.88 6.59 7.63
CA GLY A 32 -18.91 8.05 7.68
C GLY A 32 -17.93 8.69 6.69
N GLU A 33 -18.10 9.98 6.49
CA GLU A 33 -17.18 10.77 5.68
C GLU A 33 -15.78 10.74 6.30
N THR A 34 -14.81 10.28 5.54
CA THR A 34 -13.42 10.15 5.98
C THR A 34 -12.49 10.29 4.79
N TYR A 35 -11.32 10.86 5.04
CA TYR A 35 -10.30 11.13 4.03
C TYR A 35 -8.95 10.65 4.52
N GLY A 36 -8.06 10.40 3.59
CA GLY A 36 -6.67 10.06 3.85
C GLY A 36 -5.71 11.03 3.19
N VAL A 37 -4.48 10.60 3.00
CA VAL A 37 -3.45 11.39 2.30
C VAL A 37 -3.63 11.22 0.80
N PRO A 38 -3.75 12.31 0.02
CA PRO A 38 -3.80 12.22 -1.43
C PRO A 38 -2.59 11.48 -1.99
N VAL A 39 -2.82 10.64 -3.00
CA VAL A 39 -1.76 9.82 -3.61
C VAL A 39 -0.64 10.67 -4.20
N GLU A 40 -1.00 11.84 -4.73
CA GLU A 40 -0.07 12.82 -5.29
C GLU A 40 0.87 13.40 -4.23
N GLU A 41 0.38 13.63 -3.01
CA GLU A 41 1.20 14.09 -1.89
C GLU A 41 2.16 13.01 -1.41
N ILE A 42 1.72 11.74 -1.41
CA ILE A 42 2.59 10.60 -1.12
C ILE A 42 3.71 10.52 -2.16
N ALA A 43 3.36 10.65 -3.46
CA ALA A 43 4.33 10.64 -4.54
C ALA A 43 5.34 11.80 -4.43
N GLU A 44 4.90 12.97 -3.99
CA GLU A 44 5.79 14.10 -3.72
C GLU A 44 6.71 13.82 -2.51
N GLY A 45 6.18 13.20 -1.46
CA GLY A 45 6.98 12.73 -0.31
C GLY A 45 8.10 11.77 -0.74
N ILE A 46 7.81 10.87 -1.69
CA ILE A 46 8.80 9.91 -2.23
C ILE A 46 9.96 10.64 -2.92
N LYS A 47 9.70 11.71 -3.67
CA LYS A 47 10.74 12.55 -4.26
C LYS A 47 11.59 13.25 -3.21
N ASN A 48 11.04 13.48 -2.02
CA ASN A 48 11.65 14.20 -0.91
C ASN A 48 12.23 13.30 0.20
N GLY A 49 12.48 12.02 -0.08
CA GLY A 49 13.22 11.13 0.83
C GLY A 49 12.40 10.03 1.49
N VAL A 50 11.09 9.98 1.28
CA VAL A 50 10.28 8.83 1.70
C VAL A 50 10.69 7.60 0.88
N ARG A 51 11.04 6.51 1.55
CA ARG A 51 11.45 5.24 0.93
C ARG A 51 10.55 4.08 1.28
N LYS A 52 9.70 4.24 2.27
CA LYS A 52 8.67 3.26 2.65
C LYS A 52 7.36 3.98 2.95
N VAL A 53 6.28 3.47 2.41
CA VAL A 53 4.92 3.98 2.61
C VAL A 53 4.08 2.85 3.20
N ASN A 54 3.44 3.09 4.34
CA ASN A 54 2.55 2.11 4.97
C ASN A 54 1.11 2.39 4.53
N ILE A 55 0.51 1.41 3.85
CA ILE A 55 -0.89 1.47 3.40
C ILE A 55 -1.63 0.25 3.95
N ASP A 56 -2.72 0.47 4.66
CA ASP A 56 -3.56 -0.57 5.23
C ASP A 56 -5.05 -0.34 4.89
N THR A 57 -5.59 0.81 5.26
CA THR A 57 -7.02 1.14 5.10
C THR A 57 -7.50 0.98 3.67
N ASP A 58 -6.72 1.39 2.67
CA ASP A 58 -7.08 1.26 1.26
C ASP A 58 -7.34 -0.21 0.87
N LEU A 59 -6.50 -1.12 1.36
CA LEU A 59 -6.65 -2.56 1.10
C LEU A 59 -7.84 -3.16 1.84
N ARG A 60 -8.08 -2.74 3.08
CA ARG A 60 -9.25 -3.16 3.85
C ARG A 60 -10.55 -2.72 3.18
N MET A 61 -10.60 -1.48 2.69
CA MET A 61 -11.76 -0.94 1.99
C MET A 61 -12.01 -1.70 0.69
N ALA A 62 -10.97 -1.93 -0.12
CA ALA A 62 -11.08 -2.69 -1.35
C ALA A 62 -11.57 -4.14 -1.10
N SER A 63 -11.03 -4.81 -0.10
CA SER A 63 -11.46 -6.15 0.30
C SER A 63 -12.93 -6.16 0.75
N THR A 64 -13.29 -5.29 1.71
CA THR A 64 -14.65 -5.21 2.27
C THR A 64 -15.68 -4.84 1.21
N GLY A 65 -15.39 -3.83 0.39
CA GLY A 65 -16.27 -3.38 -0.68
C GLY A 65 -16.51 -4.46 -1.72
N SER A 66 -15.46 -5.18 -2.12
CA SER A 66 -15.55 -6.30 -3.06
C SER A 66 -16.43 -7.43 -2.52
N VAL A 67 -16.25 -7.82 -1.25
CA VAL A 67 -17.05 -8.86 -0.61
C VAL A 67 -18.52 -8.44 -0.51
N ARG A 68 -18.79 -7.23 -0.02
CA ARG A 68 -20.16 -6.71 0.11
C ARG A 68 -20.87 -6.68 -1.23
N LYS A 69 -20.21 -6.12 -2.26
CA LYS A 69 -20.73 -6.08 -3.62
C LYS A 69 -21.05 -7.47 -4.14
N HIS A 70 -20.09 -8.40 -4.05
CA HIS A 70 -20.26 -9.77 -4.54
C HIS A 70 -21.44 -10.48 -3.89
N LEU A 71 -21.56 -10.42 -2.55
CA LEU A 71 -22.62 -11.08 -1.80
C LEU A 71 -23.99 -10.46 -2.07
N SER A 72 -24.07 -9.16 -2.29
CA SER A 72 -25.31 -8.48 -2.67
C SER A 72 -25.78 -8.85 -4.09
N GLU A 73 -24.85 -8.95 -5.03
CA GLU A 73 -25.15 -9.31 -6.43
C GLU A 73 -25.35 -10.83 -6.63
N ASN A 74 -24.86 -11.65 -5.70
CA ASN A 74 -24.92 -13.12 -5.75
C ASN A 74 -25.46 -13.69 -4.44
N THR A 75 -26.71 -13.42 -4.14
CA THR A 75 -27.34 -13.70 -2.84
C THR A 75 -27.35 -15.17 -2.43
N SER A 76 -27.28 -16.11 -3.38
CA SER A 76 -27.18 -17.55 -3.11
C SER A 76 -25.75 -18.03 -2.85
N ASN A 77 -24.76 -17.14 -2.98
CA ASN A 77 -23.36 -17.54 -2.85
C ASN A 77 -22.94 -17.58 -1.36
N PHE A 78 -22.58 -18.78 -0.90
CA PHE A 78 -22.10 -19.04 0.46
C PHE A 78 -20.64 -19.49 0.51
N ASP A 79 -20.02 -19.79 -0.63
CA ASP A 79 -18.65 -20.29 -0.69
C ASP A 79 -17.62 -19.16 -0.55
N PRO A 80 -16.84 -19.12 0.56
CA PRO A 80 -15.87 -18.06 0.80
C PRO A 80 -14.82 -17.94 -0.30
N ARG A 81 -14.46 -19.02 -0.97
CA ARG A 81 -13.47 -19.00 -2.06
C ARG A 81 -13.91 -18.06 -3.20
N LYS A 82 -15.21 -17.91 -3.43
CA LYS A 82 -15.74 -17.07 -4.49
C LYS A 82 -15.65 -15.58 -4.12
N PHE A 83 -16.17 -15.18 -2.96
CA PHE A 83 -16.16 -13.76 -2.58
C PHE A 83 -14.77 -13.29 -2.12
N LEU A 84 -13.93 -14.15 -1.54
CA LEU A 84 -12.55 -13.81 -1.24
C LEU A 84 -11.67 -13.67 -2.49
N LYS A 85 -12.01 -14.36 -3.59
CA LYS A 85 -11.38 -14.12 -4.89
C LYS A 85 -11.60 -12.67 -5.37
N GLU A 86 -12.82 -12.15 -5.22
CA GLU A 86 -13.10 -10.75 -5.57
C GLU A 86 -12.40 -9.77 -4.63
N ALA A 87 -12.33 -10.09 -3.33
CA ALA A 87 -11.54 -9.30 -2.38
C ALA A 87 -10.07 -9.22 -2.79
N THR A 88 -9.47 -10.35 -3.14
CA THR A 88 -8.08 -10.42 -3.62
C THR A 88 -7.88 -9.56 -4.87
N LYS A 89 -8.82 -9.62 -5.81
CA LYS A 89 -8.78 -8.82 -7.04
C LYS A 89 -8.82 -7.32 -6.72
N GLY A 90 -9.75 -6.89 -5.87
CA GLY A 90 -9.85 -5.48 -5.47
C GLY A 90 -8.57 -4.97 -4.79
N MET A 91 -7.99 -5.75 -3.87
CA MET A 91 -6.71 -5.40 -3.24
C MET A 91 -5.56 -5.36 -4.26
N MET A 92 -5.52 -6.30 -5.20
CA MET A 92 -4.49 -6.35 -6.24
C MET A 92 -4.51 -5.08 -7.13
N GLU A 93 -5.69 -4.58 -7.48
CA GLU A 93 -5.81 -3.34 -8.26
C GLU A 93 -5.26 -2.12 -7.50
N ILE A 94 -5.53 -2.02 -6.20
CA ILE A 94 -4.92 -0.98 -5.34
C ILE A 94 -3.39 -1.12 -5.35
N CYS A 95 -2.86 -2.32 -5.11
CA CYS A 95 -1.41 -2.55 -5.10
C CYS A 95 -0.76 -2.15 -6.43
N LYS A 96 -1.34 -2.56 -7.56
CA LYS A 96 -0.82 -2.21 -8.89
C LYS A 96 -0.75 -0.71 -9.10
N ALA A 97 -1.86 0.00 -8.83
CA ALA A 97 -1.90 1.45 -8.95
C ALA A 97 -0.85 2.14 -8.07
N ARG A 98 -0.63 1.66 -6.85
CA ARG A 98 0.40 2.20 -5.94
C ARG A 98 1.81 1.92 -6.44
N TYR A 99 2.10 0.69 -6.93
CA TYR A 99 3.42 0.37 -7.50
C TYR A 99 3.76 1.24 -8.71
N GLU A 100 2.79 1.57 -9.54
CA GLU A 100 2.98 2.46 -10.69
C GLU A 100 3.28 3.90 -10.22
N VAL A 101 2.42 4.48 -9.41
CA VAL A 101 2.55 5.87 -8.96
C VAL A 101 3.78 6.09 -8.09
N PHE A 102 4.16 5.10 -7.26
CA PHE A 102 5.33 5.21 -6.37
C PHE A 102 6.64 4.84 -7.05
N GLY A 103 6.63 4.51 -8.34
CA GLY A 103 7.83 4.19 -9.11
C GLY A 103 8.43 2.81 -8.79
N CYS A 104 7.66 1.91 -8.16
CA CYS A 104 8.10 0.54 -7.85
C CYS A 104 7.90 -0.42 -9.04
N ALA A 105 6.99 -0.11 -9.95
CA ALA A 105 6.72 -0.94 -11.11
C ALA A 105 7.98 -1.09 -12.00
N GLY A 106 8.23 -2.29 -12.50
CA GLY A 106 9.38 -2.59 -13.37
C GLY A 106 10.74 -2.59 -12.66
N GLN A 107 10.79 -2.54 -11.32
CA GLN A 107 12.06 -2.51 -10.58
C GLN A 107 12.50 -3.91 -10.09
N ALA A 108 11.62 -4.90 -10.01
CA ALA A 108 11.92 -6.20 -9.41
C ALA A 108 13.12 -6.90 -10.05
N SER A 109 13.24 -6.87 -11.37
CA SER A 109 14.37 -7.47 -12.09
C SER A 109 15.71 -6.77 -11.87
N LYS A 110 15.70 -5.55 -11.32
CA LYS A 110 16.91 -4.77 -11.02
C LYS A 110 17.43 -5.02 -9.61
N ILE A 111 16.63 -5.64 -8.76
CA ILE A 111 16.98 -5.94 -7.37
C ILE A 111 17.93 -7.16 -7.38
N LYS A 112 19.14 -6.95 -6.84
CA LYS A 112 20.10 -8.04 -6.63
C LYS A 112 19.96 -8.54 -5.20
N VAL A 113 19.92 -9.86 -5.05
CA VAL A 113 19.95 -10.50 -3.74
C VAL A 113 21.33 -10.23 -3.11
N ILE A 114 21.33 -9.73 -1.88
CA ILE A 114 22.54 -9.58 -1.07
C ILE A 114 22.62 -10.80 -0.16
N SER A 115 23.78 -11.46 -0.13
CA SER A 115 23.98 -12.61 0.77
C SER A 115 23.94 -12.19 2.24
N LEU A 116 23.63 -13.14 3.14
CA LEU A 116 23.67 -12.87 4.58
C LEU A 116 25.06 -12.46 5.02
N ASP A 117 26.10 -13.07 4.46
CA ASP A 117 27.50 -12.76 4.80
C ASP A 117 27.86 -11.34 4.37
N ASP A 118 27.51 -10.94 3.14
CA ASP A 118 27.74 -9.55 2.68
C ASP A 118 26.98 -8.55 3.52
N MET A 119 25.75 -8.85 3.91
CA MET A 119 24.95 -7.97 4.75
C MET A 119 25.54 -7.88 6.17
N SER A 120 25.96 -9.01 6.76
CA SER A 120 26.63 -9.05 8.05
C SER A 120 27.91 -8.21 8.05
N GLN A 121 28.72 -8.29 7.00
CA GLN A 121 29.93 -7.47 6.85
C GLN A 121 29.61 -5.98 6.76
N ARG A 122 28.54 -5.59 6.06
CA ARG A 122 28.09 -4.20 5.97
C ARG A 122 27.69 -3.64 7.35
N TYR A 123 26.96 -4.43 8.15
CA TYR A 123 26.64 -4.04 9.51
C TYR A 123 27.87 -3.94 10.39
N ALA A 124 28.76 -4.91 10.34
CA ALA A 124 29.99 -4.94 11.14
C ALA A 124 30.96 -3.79 10.80
N SER A 125 30.98 -3.35 9.53
CA SER A 125 31.84 -2.25 9.07
C SER A 125 31.29 -0.85 9.37
N GLY A 126 30.05 -0.73 9.87
CA GLY A 126 29.39 0.56 10.05
C GLY A 126 28.98 1.25 8.72
N SER A 127 29.11 0.56 7.58
CA SER A 127 28.77 1.17 6.27
C SER A 127 27.29 1.49 6.09
N LEU A 128 26.44 0.98 6.98
CA LEU A 128 25.00 1.22 7.00
C LEU A 128 24.57 2.18 8.11
N ASP A 129 25.54 2.69 8.91
CA ASP A 129 25.22 3.64 9.98
C ASP A 129 24.71 4.96 9.39
N PRO A 130 23.73 5.59 10.03
CA PRO A 130 23.23 6.88 9.60
C PRO A 130 24.35 7.92 9.58
N GLN A 131 24.55 8.57 8.45
CA GLN A 131 25.45 9.74 8.39
C GLN A 131 24.63 10.96 8.78
N VAL A 132 24.86 11.44 10.00
CA VAL A 132 24.24 12.65 10.54
C VAL A 132 25.32 13.72 10.57
N ASP A 133 25.17 14.77 9.75
CA ASP A 133 26.02 15.95 9.79
C ASP A 133 25.61 16.88 10.93
#